data_ed6eb340b56df6d4770b3163be0210bc
#
_entry.id   ed6eb340b56df6d4770b3163be0210bc
#
_cell.length_a   1.000
_cell.length_b   1.000
_cell.length_c   1.000
_cell.angle_alpha   90.00
_cell.angle_beta   90.00
_cell.angle_gamma   90.00
#
_symmetry.space_group_name_H-M   'P 1'
#
loop_
_entity.id
_entity.type
_entity.pdbx_description
1 polymer ?
#
loop_
_entity_poly.entity_id
_entity_poly.type
_entity_poly.pdbx_seq_one_letter_code
_entity_poly.pdbx_strand_id
1 'polypeptide(L)'
;TSAAQTKAFSRFHAAVNVGSLPSTLVGAWLRLHYGLPVAFAAAGGATLLAVAALLVGWRSLRPSEDDAIARALSAAPSDATEAVAAEAPARWGRVAVLCIGAALFFVALQQQQTTMLVWAKEKLHMDAPETVSSLNPLCVLLLALTPLSGWASSLRLRLVLAQVAIGAAFALLLVGEHSASPLWLCGWYVLATVGEVLLYPLGMGLVVSLVPRRHAALAMSLWLLSLSLGSKGAGLLAAAGVDVAVRASLAICAAGAIWFAVALSEWTALTHRLRLTLL
;
A
#
# COMPACT_ATOMS: atom_id res chain seq x y z
N THR A 1 0.66 5.55 -16.41
CA THR A 1 -0.55 5.80 -15.60
C THR A 1 -1.08 7.17 -15.92
N SER A 2 -2.38 7.28 -16.20
CA SER A 2 -2.98 8.61 -16.32
C SER A 2 -2.97 9.28 -14.94
N ALA A 3 -2.73 10.57 -14.87
CA ALA A 3 -2.80 11.35 -13.62
C ALA A 3 -4.15 11.12 -12.91
N ALA A 4 -5.22 10.89 -13.67
CA ALA A 4 -6.55 10.58 -13.18
C ALA A 4 -6.61 9.25 -12.39
N GLN A 5 -5.95 8.19 -12.88
CA GLN A 5 -5.90 6.90 -12.18
C GLN A 5 -5.14 7.01 -10.86
N THR A 6 -3.97 7.66 -10.86
CA THR A 6 -3.21 7.88 -9.63
C THR A 6 -4.02 8.66 -8.60
N LYS A 7 -4.74 9.72 -9.03
CA LYS A 7 -5.62 10.50 -8.18
C LYS A 7 -6.79 9.67 -7.62
N ALA A 8 -7.39 8.78 -8.42
CA ALA A 8 -8.45 7.88 -7.96
C ALA A 8 -7.94 6.91 -6.88
N PHE A 9 -6.79 6.28 -7.08
CA PHE A 9 -6.19 5.40 -6.08
C PHE A 9 -5.76 6.13 -4.81
N SER A 10 -5.26 7.36 -4.92
CA SER A 10 -4.94 8.19 -3.74
C SER A 10 -6.20 8.54 -2.93
N ARG A 11 -7.33 8.86 -3.60
CA ARG A 11 -8.61 9.09 -2.92
C ARG A 11 -9.15 7.84 -2.25
N PHE A 12 -9.05 6.69 -2.92
CA PHE A 12 -9.42 5.41 -2.35
C PHE A 12 -8.59 5.11 -1.10
N HIS A 13 -7.27 5.28 -1.18
CA HIS A 13 -6.37 5.08 -0.05
C HIS A 13 -6.70 6.01 1.12
N ALA A 14 -6.96 7.29 0.86
CA ALA A 14 -7.41 8.23 1.90
C ALA A 14 -8.74 7.80 2.53
N ALA A 15 -9.73 7.36 1.75
CA ALA A 15 -11.02 6.89 2.26
C ALA A 15 -10.87 5.67 3.18
N VAL A 16 -9.99 4.71 2.83
CA VAL A 16 -9.65 3.57 3.70
C VAL A 16 -9.09 4.06 5.03
N ASN A 17 -8.20 5.05 5.02
CA ASN A 17 -7.60 5.58 6.25
C ASN A 17 -8.57 6.41 7.10
N VAL A 18 -9.55 7.10 6.50
CA VAL A 18 -10.66 7.73 7.23
C VAL A 18 -11.46 6.70 8.05
N GLY A 19 -11.68 5.50 7.50
CA GLY A 19 -12.35 4.42 8.22
C GLY A 19 -11.45 3.72 9.25
N SER A 20 -10.16 3.56 8.95
CA SER A 20 -9.20 2.86 9.82
C SER A 20 -8.93 3.61 11.12
N LEU A 21 -8.86 4.94 11.09
CA LEU A 21 -8.54 5.75 12.26
C LEU A 21 -9.55 5.55 13.41
N PRO A 22 -10.87 5.76 13.23
CA PRO A 22 -11.83 5.54 14.30
C PRO A 22 -11.97 4.06 14.67
N SER A 23 -11.84 3.13 13.70
CA SER A 23 -11.99 1.70 13.99
C SER A 23 -10.94 1.19 14.96
N THR A 24 -9.69 1.63 14.84
CA THR A 24 -8.60 1.26 15.75
C THR A 24 -8.84 1.78 17.16
N LEU A 25 -9.23 3.05 17.30
CA LEU A 25 -9.47 3.68 18.60
C LEU A 25 -10.71 3.12 19.30
N VAL A 26 -11.83 3.00 18.56
CA VAL A 26 -13.08 2.43 19.09
C VAL A 26 -12.89 0.95 19.45
N GLY A 27 -12.17 0.19 18.60
CA GLY A 27 -11.88 -1.22 18.87
C GLY A 27 -11.08 -1.40 20.17
N ALA A 28 -10.03 -0.60 20.37
CA ALA A 28 -9.23 -0.61 21.61
C ALA A 28 -10.07 -0.22 22.82
N TRP A 29 -10.88 0.83 22.73
CA TRP A 29 -11.77 1.27 23.80
C TRP A 29 -12.80 0.21 24.17
N LEU A 30 -13.46 -0.40 23.20
CA LEU A 30 -14.42 -1.49 23.45
C LEU A 30 -13.75 -2.70 24.11
N ARG A 31 -12.54 -3.07 23.66
CA ARG A 31 -11.78 -4.16 24.26
C ARG A 31 -11.46 -3.91 25.74
N LEU A 32 -11.02 -2.71 26.05
CA LEU A 32 -10.64 -2.33 27.43
C LEU A 32 -11.85 -2.30 28.36
N HIS A 33 -13.00 -1.80 27.92
CA HIS A 33 -14.17 -1.59 28.80
C HIS A 33 -15.15 -2.77 28.80
N TYR A 34 -15.27 -3.49 27.70
CA TYR A 34 -16.30 -4.54 27.49
C TYR A 34 -15.71 -5.90 27.08
N GLY A 35 -14.40 -5.98 26.87
CA GLY A 35 -13.70 -7.20 26.48
C GLY A 35 -13.72 -7.48 24.96
N LEU A 36 -12.94 -8.50 24.59
CA LEU A 36 -12.77 -8.90 23.18
C LEU A 36 -14.08 -9.27 22.46
N PRO A 37 -15.03 -10.02 23.07
CA PRO A 37 -16.26 -10.41 22.35
C PRO A 37 -17.06 -9.22 21.84
N VAL A 38 -17.15 -8.13 22.63
CA VAL A 38 -17.88 -6.93 22.25
C VAL A 38 -17.15 -6.17 21.14
N ALA A 39 -15.82 -6.08 21.21
CA ALA A 39 -15.02 -5.46 20.16
C ALA A 39 -15.18 -6.19 18.80
N PHE A 40 -15.17 -7.54 18.82
CA PHE A 40 -15.42 -8.35 17.62
C PHE A 40 -16.86 -8.22 17.10
N ALA A 41 -17.85 -8.19 17.99
CA ALA A 41 -19.25 -7.99 17.60
C ALA A 41 -19.45 -6.62 16.93
N ALA A 42 -18.82 -5.56 17.45
CA ALA A 42 -18.86 -4.23 16.85
C ALA A 42 -18.21 -4.20 15.47
N ALA A 43 -17.06 -4.87 15.29
CA ALA A 43 -16.40 -5.00 13.98
C ALA A 43 -17.28 -5.78 12.99
N GLY A 44 -17.93 -6.85 13.42
CA GLY A 44 -18.92 -7.60 12.65
C GLY A 44 -20.11 -6.73 12.22
N GLY A 45 -20.65 -5.94 13.15
CA GLY A 45 -21.73 -4.98 12.89
C GLY A 45 -21.32 -3.92 11.84
N ALA A 46 -20.11 -3.36 11.96
CA ALA A 46 -19.59 -2.43 10.97
C ALA A 46 -19.44 -3.07 9.56
N THR A 47 -19.04 -4.33 9.50
CA THR A 47 -18.96 -5.08 8.24
C THR A 47 -20.35 -5.26 7.63
N LEU A 48 -21.38 -5.60 8.45
CA LEU A 48 -22.77 -5.73 7.97
C LEU A 48 -23.30 -4.39 7.45
N LEU A 49 -22.99 -3.29 8.13
CA LEU A 49 -23.35 -1.94 7.64
C LEU A 49 -22.67 -1.62 6.30
N ALA A 50 -21.41 -2.01 6.11
CA ALA A 50 -20.72 -1.84 4.82
C ALA A 50 -21.38 -2.68 3.71
N VAL A 51 -21.80 -3.91 4.01
CA VAL A 51 -22.57 -4.75 3.06
C VAL A 51 -23.91 -4.10 2.73
N ALA A 52 -24.65 -3.61 3.74
CA ALA A 52 -25.91 -2.92 3.53
C ALA A 52 -25.74 -1.67 2.65
N ALA A 53 -24.71 -0.84 2.93
CA ALA A 53 -24.38 0.33 2.11
C ALA A 53 -24.07 -0.06 0.65
N LEU A 54 -23.33 -1.15 0.43
CA LEU A 54 -23.04 -1.67 -0.90
C LEU A 54 -24.32 -2.10 -1.62
N LEU A 55 -25.20 -2.83 -0.94
CA LEU A 55 -26.48 -3.28 -1.53
C LEU A 55 -27.39 -2.10 -1.89
N VAL A 56 -27.46 -1.08 -1.04
CA VAL A 56 -28.23 0.15 -1.33
C VAL A 56 -27.61 0.91 -2.51
N GLY A 57 -26.27 1.03 -2.55
CA GLY A 57 -25.53 1.70 -3.61
C GLY A 57 -25.44 0.88 -4.91
N TRP A 58 -25.82 -0.40 -4.91
CA TRP A 58 -25.65 -1.31 -6.05
C TRP A 58 -26.33 -0.80 -7.32
N ARG A 59 -27.52 -0.20 -7.19
CA ARG A 59 -28.25 0.38 -8.32
C ARG A 59 -27.52 1.57 -8.95
N SER A 60 -26.76 2.34 -8.17
CA SER A 60 -25.98 3.47 -8.68
C SER A 60 -24.68 3.01 -9.36
N LEU A 61 -24.18 1.81 -9.03
CA LEU A 61 -22.97 1.24 -9.63
C LEU A 61 -23.26 0.56 -10.98
N ARG A 62 -24.45 -0.05 -11.14
CA ARG A 62 -24.88 -0.71 -12.38
C ARG A 62 -24.89 0.17 -13.63
N PRO A 63 -25.41 1.41 -13.62
CA PRO A 63 -25.44 2.24 -14.83
C PRO A 63 -24.08 2.53 -15.42
N SER A 64 -23.02 2.53 -14.61
CA SER A 64 -21.66 2.78 -15.11
C SER A 64 -21.08 1.57 -15.86
N GLU A 65 -21.50 0.36 -15.54
CA GLU A 65 -21.15 -0.85 -16.29
C GLU A 65 -21.94 -0.95 -17.59
N ASP A 66 -23.25 -0.77 -17.51
CA ASP A 66 -24.14 -0.79 -18.68
C ASP A 66 -23.82 0.33 -19.66
N ASP A 67 -23.50 1.55 -19.15
CA ASP A 67 -23.03 2.66 -19.98
C ASP A 67 -21.61 2.45 -20.52
N ALA A 68 -20.75 1.72 -19.84
CA ALA A 68 -19.43 1.35 -20.35
C ALA A 68 -19.55 0.25 -21.41
N ILE A 69 -20.42 -0.73 -21.21
CA ILE A 69 -20.74 -1.78 -22.17
C ILE A 69 -21.48 -1.19 -23.39
N ALA A 70 -22.51 -0.36 -23.17
CA ALA A 70 -23.22 0.34 -24.25
C ALA A 70 -22.31 1.26 -25.05
N ARG A 71 -21.39 1.99 -24.41
CA ARG A 71 -20.37 2.78 -25.09
C ARG A 71 -19.35 1.92 -25.85
N ALA A 72 -18.95 0.78 -25.29
CA ALA A 72 -18.09 -0.18 -25.98
C ALA A 72 -18.79 -0.83 -27.17
N LEU A 73 -20.09 -1.14 -27.07
CA LEU A 73 -20.90 -1.69 -28.16
C LEU A 73 -21.27 -0.63 -29.21
N SER A 74 -21.56 0.61 -28.80
CA SER A 74 -21.88 1.70 -29.74
C SER A 74 -20.66 2.35 -30.38
N ALA A 75 -19.48 2.21 -29.78
CA ALA A 75 -18.20 2.60 -30.34
C ALA A 75 -17.60 1.50 -31.23
N ALA A 76 -18.34 0.41 -31.50
CA ALA A 76 -17.93 -0.62 -32.44
C ALA A 76 -18.39 -0.29 -33.88
N PRO A 77 -17.62 0.49 -34.65
CA PRO A 77 -17.56 0.32 -36.09
C PRO A 77 -16.76 -0.96 -36.40
N SER A 78 -16.82 -1.42 -37.65
CA SER A 78 -16.07 -2.58 -38.17
C SER A 78 -14.59 -2.72 -37.76
N ASP A 79 -13.99 -1.66 -37.23
CA ASP A 79 -12.60 -1.56 -36.77
C ASP A 79 -12.38 -2.07 -35.31
N ALA A 80 -13.43 -2.50 -34.62
CA ALA A 80 -13.31 -3.01 -33.23
C ALA A 80 -12.44 -4.28 -33.15
N THR A 81 -12.38 -5.06 -34.22
CA THR A 81 -11.48 -6.21 -34.31
C THR A 81 -10.01 -5.77 -34.41
N GLU A 82 -9.72 -4.65 -35.09
CA GLU A 82 -8.38 -4.06 -35.11
C GLU A 82 -8.02 -3.35 -33.81
N ALA A 83 -8.96 -2.68 -33.14
CA ALA A 83 -8.72 -2.02 -31.87
C ALA A 83 -8.47 -3.04 -30.73
N VAL A 84 -9.09 -4.22 -30.76
CA VAL A 84 -8.77 -5.33 -29.84
C VAL A 84 -7.40 -5.94 -30.18
N ALA A 85 -7.01 -5.97 -31.45
CA ALA A 85 -5.69 -6.42 -31.87
C ALA A 85 -4.55 -5.45 -31.50
N ALA A 86 -4.85 -4.17 -31.26
CA ALA A 86 -3.88 -3.12 -30.91
C ALA A 86 -3.63 -2.96 -29.40
N GLU A 87 -4.22 -3.79 -28.52
CA GLU A 87 -3.89 -3.76 -27.09
C GLU A 87 -2.40 -4.11 -26.88
N ALA A 88 -1.66 -3.18 -26.28
CA ALA A 88 -0.25 -3.39 -25.99
C ALA A 88 -0.02 -4.72 -25.24
N PRO A 89 1.01 -5.50 -25.58
CA PRO A 89 1.26 -6.78 -24.95
C PRO A 89 1.46 -6.64 -23.45
N ALA A 90 0.92 -7.60 -22.69
CA ALA A 90 1.05 -7.62 -21.24
C ALA A 90 2.53 -7.71 -20.81
N ARG A 91 2.96 -6.80 -19.96
CA ARG A 91 4.34 -6.70 -19.47
C ARG A 91 4.49 -7.40 -18.12
N TRP A 92 4.20 -8.70 -18.07
CA TRP A 92 4.19 -9.50 -16.83
C TRP A 92 5.51 -9.47 -16.06
N GLY A 93 6.66 -9.46 -16.75
CA GLY A 93 7.96 -9.30 -16.09
C GLY A 93 8.07 -8.02 -15.27
N ARG A 94 7.48 -6.92 -15.75
CA ARG A 94 7.44 -5.65 -15.02
C ARG A 94 6.46 -5.69 -13.84
N VAL A 95 5.32 -6.37 -13.99
CA VAL A 95 4.39 -6.64 -12.88
C VAL A 95 5.10 -7.44 -11.80
N ALA A 96 5.83 -8.50 -12.16
CA ALA A 96 6.59 -9.31 -11.21
C ALA A 96 7.65 -8.48 -10.46
N VAL A 97 8.41 -7.64 -11.17
CA VAL A 97 9.41 -6.73 -10.55
C VAL A 97 8.75 -5.81 -9.51
N LEU A 98 7.60 -5.22 -9.85
CA LEU A 98 6.86 -4.37 -8.92
C LEU A 98 6.33 -5.15 -7.72
N CYS A 99 5.76 -6.33 -7.94
CA CYS A 99 5.20 -7.17 -6.90
C CYS A 99 6.27 -7.71 -5.93
N ILE A 100 7.45 -8.09 -6.42
CA ILE A 100 8.57 -8.52 -5.57
C ILE A 100 9.05 -7.35 -4.70
N GLY A 101 9.31 -6.18 -5.29
CA GLY A 101 9.72 -5.00 -4.53
C GLY A 101 8.65 -4.53 -3.54
N ALA A 102 7.37 -4.66 -3.90
CA ALA A 102 6.25 -4.38 -3.01
C ALA A 102 6.16 -5.39 -1.86
N ALA A 103 6.40 -6.67 -2.10
CA ALA A 103 6.41 -7.69 -1.04
C ALA A 103 7.50 -7.38 0.00
N LEU A 104 8.71 -7.02 -0.43
CA LEU A 104 9.78 -6.59 0.47
C LEU A 104 9.37 -5.35 1.29
N PHE A 105 8.75 -4.36 0.65
CA PHE A 105 8.20 -3.19 1.32
C PHE A 105 7.14 -3.56 2.36
N PHE A 106 6.19 -4.42 1.99
CA PHE A 106 5.10 -4.81 2.88
C PHE A 106 5.56 -5.67 4.06
N VAL A 107 6.64 -6.46 3.96
CA VAL A 107 7.25 -7.13 5.13
C VAL A 107 7.63 -6.09 6.18
N ALA A 108 8.24 -4.98 5.76
CA ALA A 108 8.64 -3.91 6.66
C ALA A 108 7.43 -3.09 7.16
N LEU A 109 6.52 -2.68 6.26
CA LEU A 109 5.35 -1.88 6.63
C LEU A 109 4.43 -2.61 7.61
N GLN A 110 4.20 -3.90 7.40
CA GLN A 110 3.30 -4.69 8.24
C GLN A 110 3.85 -4.98 9.65
N GLN A 111 5.09 -4.58 9.95
CA GLN A 111 5.59 -4.55 11.32
C GLN A 111 4.76 -3.62 12.21
N GLN A 112 4.04 -2.64 11.65
CA GLN A 112 3.10 -1.79 12.38
C GLN A 112 2.00 -2.57 13.12
N GLN A 113 1.60 -3.73 12.57
CA GLN A 113 0.54 -4.58 13.13
C GLN A 113 1.09 -5.74 13.96
N THR A 114 2.40 -5.87 14.08
CA THR A 114 3.08 -6.96 14.76
C THR A 114 4.15 -6.44 15.72
N THR A 115 5.36 -6.25 15.26
CA THR A 115 6.51 -5.87 16.09
C THR A 115 6.31 -4.54 16.82
N MET A 116 5.68 -3.53 16.18
CA MET A 116 5.47 -2.23 16.83
C MET A 116 4.48 -2.29 17.98
N LEU A 117 3.50 -3.19 17.93
CA LEU A 117 2.58 -3.43 19.04
C LEU A 117 3.29 -4.10 20.23
N VAL A 118 4.15 -5.08 19.94
CA VAL A 118 4.98 -5.73 20.98
C VAL A 118 5.94 -4.72 21.59
N TRP A 119 6.62 -3.92 20.76
CA TRP A 119 7.51 -2.85 21.21
C TRP A 119 6.78 -1.84 22.11
N ALA A 120 5.59 -1.39 21.72
CA ALA A 120 4.78 -0.47 22.53
C ALA A 120 4.39 -1.09 23.87
N LYS A 121 4.05 -2.37 23.90
CA LYS A 121 3.71 -3.08 25.13
C LYS A 121 4.93 -3.25 26.05
N GLU A 122 6.06 -3.69 25.51
CA GLU A 122 7.24 -4.05 26.29
C GLU A 122 8.07 -2.83 26.72
N LYS A 123 8.26 -1.84 25.83
CA LYS A 123 9.10 -0.68 26.10
C LYS A 123 8.35 0.51 26.69
N LEU A 124 7.08 0.71 26.29
CA LEU A 124 6.25 1.82 26.78
C LEU A 124 5.23 1.37 27.84
N HIS A 125 5.15 0.08 28.16
CA HIS A 125 4.22 -0.50 29.13
C HIS A 125 2.75 -0.13 28.86
N MET A 126 2.35 -0.07 27.59
CA MET A 126 1.00 0.32 27.19
C MET A 126 -0.02 -0.81 27.43
N ASP A 127 -1.15 -0.50 28.09
CA ASP A 127 -2.28 -1.44 28.29
C ASP A 127 -3.03 -1.73 26.97
N ALA A 128 -3.06 -0.77 26.07
CA ALA A 128 -3.70 -0.88 24.75
C ALA A 128 -2.70 -0.54 23.63
N PRO A 129 -1.70 -1.40 23.37
CA PRO A 129 -0.67 -1.13 22.37
C PRO A 129 -1.25 -0.99 20.96
N GLU A 130 -2.41 -1.58 20.67
CA GLU A 130 -3.09 -1.46 19.39
C GLU A 130 -3.48 -0.01 19.03
N THR A 131 -3.61 0.87 20.01
CA THR A 131 -3.92 2.30 19.77
C THR A 131 -2.83 3.01 18.97
N VAL A 132 -1.56 2.56 19.06
CA VAL A 132 -0.47 3.14 18.28
C VAL A 132 -0.66 2.92 16.77
N SER A 133 -1.40 1.88 16.37
CA SER A 133 -1.71 1.65 14.96
C SER A 133 -2.57 2.77 14.35
N SER A 134 -3.26 3.58 15.17
CA SER A 134 -4.00 4.76 14.71
C SER A 134 -3.09 5.88 14.20
N LEU A 135 -1.81 5.87 14.55
CA LEU A 135 -0.82 6.84 14.06
C LEU A 135 -0.64 6.72 12.53
N ASN A 136 -0.68 5.51 11.97
CA ASN A 136 -0.54 5.34 10.53
C ASN A 136 -1.68 6.03 9.75
N PRO A 137 -2.99 5.71 9.95
CA PRO A 137 -4.05 6.39 9.22
C PRO A 137 -4.09 7.91 9.50
N LEU A 138 -3.74 8.35 10.71
CA LEU A 138 -3.62 9.78 11.02
C LEU A 138 -2.52 10.43 10.17
N CYS A 139 -1.33 9.84 10.11
CA CYS A 139 -0.23 10.33 9.30
C CYS A 139 -0.59 10.32 7.80
N VAL A 140 -1.27 9.27 7.29
CA VAL A 140 -1.71 9.21 5.89
C VAL A 140 -2.64 10.39 5.58
N LEU A 141 -3.61 10.68 6.46
CA LEU A 141 -4.55 11.79 6.25
C LEU A 141 -3.84 13.14 6.28
N LEU A 142 -2.90 13.36 7.21
CA LEU A 142 -2.10 14.58 7.27
C LEU A 142 -1.21 14.74 6.02
N LEU A 143 -0.55 13.66 5.58
CA LEU A 143 0.29 13.67 4.39
C LEU A 143 -0.53 13.83 3.10
N ALA A 144 -1.78 13.37 3.07
CA ALA A 144 -2.67 13.59 1.93
C ALA A 144 -2.97 15.08 1.67
N LEU A 145 -2.81 15.94 2.68
CA LEU A 145 -2.93 17.40 2.56
C LEU A 145 -1.66 18.05 1.98
N THR A 146 -0.58 17.29 1.84
CA THR A 146 0.70 17.79 1.31
C THR A 146 0.86 17.42 -0.17
N PRO A 147 1.60 18.20 -0.98
CA PRO A 147 1.84 17.90 -2.39
C PRO A 147 2.91 16.80 -2.62
N LEU A 148 3.05 15.84 -1.68
CA LEU A 148 4.04 14.75 -1.76
C LEU A 148 3.96 13.94 -3.06
N SER A 149 2.76 13.85 -3.66
CA SER A 149 2.57 13.17 -4.94
C SER A 149 3.34 13.81 -6.11
N GLY A 150 3.77 15.08 -5.96
CA GLY A 150 4.53 15.83 -6.98
C GLY A 150 6.05 15.87 -6.75
N TRP A 151 6.55 15.42 -5.59
CA TRP A 151 7.94 15.67 -5.17
C TRP A 151 9.01 14.89 -5.95
N ALA A 152 8.68 13.75 -6.52
CA ALA A 152 9.66 12.98 -7.29
C ALA A 152 9.23 12.89 -8.75
N SER A 153 10.06 13.44 -9.64
CA SER A 153 9.82 13.48 -11.08
C SER A 153 9.92 12.11 -11.76
N SER A 154 10.64 11.14 -11.18
CA SER A 154 10.81 9.82 -11.76
C SER A 154 10.16 8.72 -10.91
N LEU A 155 9.51 7.78 -11.60
CA LEU A 155 8.93 6.57 -10.99
C LEU A 155 9.93 5.79 -10.15
N ARG A 156 11.13 5.59 -10.69
CA ARG A 156 12.23 4.87 -10.03
C ARG A 156 12.57 5.52 -8.68
N LEU A 157 12.77 6.84 -8.70
CA LEU A 157 13.12 7.59 -7.48
C LEU A 157 12.04 7.43 -6.41
N ARG A 158 10.75 7.50 -6.77
CA ARG A 158 9.64 7.33 -5.81
C ARG A 158 9.66 5.96 -5.14
N LEU A 159 9.84 4.89 -5.92
CA LEU A 159 9.87 3.52 -5.38
C LEU A 159 11.10 3.27 -4.53
N VAL A 160 12.26 3.82 -4.90
CA VAL A 160 13.49 3.75 -4.07
C VAL A 160 13.30 4.56 -2.79
N LEU A 161 12.79 5.80 -2.87
CA LEU A 161 12.55 6.64 -1.70
C LEU A 161 11.53 6.02 -0.73
N ALA A 162 10.54 5.28 -1.23
CA ALA A 162 9.61 4.56 -0.37
C ALA A 162 10.33 3.52 0.50
N GLN A 163 11.24 2.74 -0.08
CA GLN A 163 12.06 1.76 0.65
C GLN A 163 13.05 2.43 1.62
N VAL A 164 13.66 3.53 1.18
CA VAL A 164 14.58 4.31 2.03
C VAL A 164 13.86 4.93 3.23
N ALA A 165 12.65 5.47 3.02
CA ALA A 165 11.86 6.07 4.10
C ALA A 165 11.51 5.05 5.20
N ILE A 166 11.01 3.86 4.80
CA ILE A 166 10.69 2.83 5.78
C ILE A 166 11.96 2.21 6.38
N GLY A 167 13.06 2.10 5.64
CA GLY A 167 14.36 1.71 6.17
C GLY A 167 14.88 2.69 7.22
N ALA A 168 14.74 4.01 6.97
CA ALA A 168 15.08 5.06 7.93
C ALA A 168 14.22 4.97 9.20
N ALA A 169 12.95 4.55 9.09
CA ALA A 169 12.10 4.30 10.25
C ALA A 169 12.70 3.22 11.18
N PHE A 170 13.19 2.10 10.63
CA PHE A 170 13.85 1.07 11.41
C PHE A 170 15.21 1.50 11.96
N ALA A 171 16.00 2.26 11.18
CA ALA A 171 17.26 2.84 11.65
C ALA A 171 17.01 3.79 12.84
N LEU A 172 15.92 4.58 12.80
CA LEU A 172 15.52 5.46 13.88
C LEU A 172 15.23 4.67 15.18
N LEU A 173 14.55 3.52 15.09
CA LEU A 173 14.29 2.65 16.24
C LEU A 173 15.58 2.08 16.84
N LEU A 174 16.57 1.71 16.01
CA LEU A 174 17.87 1.22 16.50
C LEU A 174 18.62 2.31 17.27
N VAL A 175 18.56 3.56 16.82
CA VAL A 175 19.14 4.69 17.57
C VAL A 175 18.41 4.89 18.91
N GLY A 176 17.09 4.71 18.93
CA GLY A 176 16.25 4.84 20.13
C GLY A 176 16.18 3.61 21.02
N GLU A 177 16.91 2.54 20.73
CA GLU A 177 16.78 1.23 21.38
C GLU A 177 16.88 1.28 22.92
N HIS A 178 17.74 2.17 23.43
CA HIS A 178 17.97 2.34 24.86
C HIS A 178 17.07 3.37 25.55
N SER A 179 16.16 4.00 24.79
CA SER A 179 15.28 5.05 25.30
C SER A 179 13.81 4.61 25.21
N ALA A 180 13.13 4.52 26.34
CA ALA A 180 11.70 4.21 26.43
C ALA A 180 10.81 5.43 26.06
N SER A 181 11.19 6.21 25.03
CA SER A 181 10.43 7.38 24.62
C SER A 181 9.44 7.05 23.50
N PRO A 182 8.15 7.44 23.62
CA PRO A 182 7.17 7.26 22.56
C PRO A 182 7.51 8.02 21.27
N LEU A 183 8.40 9.01 21.33
CA LEU A 183 8.82 9.80 20.16
C LEU A 183 9.48 8.93 19.08
N TRP A 184 10.22 7.88 19.47
CA TRP A 184 10.82 6.94 18.52
C TRP A 184 9.76 6.19 17.72
N LEU A 185 8.71 5.74 18.40
CA LEU A 185 7.60 5.05 17.78
C LEU A 185 6.80 5.99 16.86
N CYS A 186 6.51 7.21 17.31
CA CYS A 186 5.88 8.25 16.47
C CYS A 186 6.72 8.54 15.22
N GLY A 187 8.03 8.71 15.38
CA GLY A 187 8.97 8.92 14.26
C GLY A 187 8.96 7.76 13.28
N TRP A 188 8.92 6.52 13.79
CA TRP A 188 8.79 5.33 12.96
C TRP A 188 7.51 5.38 12.11
N TYR A 189 6.34 5.66 12.72
CA TYR A 189 5.07 5.74 12.00
C TYR A 189 5.08 6.84 10.94
N VAL A 190 5.63 8.01 11.22
CA VAL A 190 5.74 9.11 10.24
C VAL A 190 6.57 8.67 9.04
N LEU A 191 7.77 8.12 9.25
CA LEU A 191 8.65 7.71 8.15
C LEU A 191 8.10 6.52 7.37
N ALA A 192 7.52 5.52 8.05
CA ALA A 192 6.87 4.38 7.41
C ALA A 192 5.70 4.81 6.54
N THR A 193 4.88 5.77 7.04
CA THR A 193 3.74 6.32 6.29
C THR A 193 4.19 7.14 5.08
N VAL A 194 5.29 7.89 5.17
CA VAL A 194 5.88 8.54 3.97
C VAL A 194 6.20 7.51 2.90
N GLY A 195 6.85 6.40 3.28
CA GLY A 195 7.11 5.29 2.37
C GLY A 195 5.82 4.71 1.75
N GLU A 196 4.80 4.50 2.57
CA GLU A 196 3.50 3.97 2.14
C GLU A 196 2.81 4.89 1.13
N VAL A 197 2.71 6.18 1.38
CA VAL A 197 2.08 7.15 0.48
C VAL A 197 2.82 7.26 -0.85
N LEU A 198 4.15 7.08 -0.85
CA LEU A 198 4.95 7.08 -2.07
C LEU A 198 4.74 5.81 -2.91
N LEU A 199 4.58 4.64 -2.29
CA LEU A 199 4.54 3.35 -2.99
C LEU A 199 3.11 2.89 -3.30
N TYR A 200 2.20 2.93 -2.32
CA TYR A 200 0.95 2.19 -2.38
C TYR A 200 0.03 2.65 -3.52
N PRO A 201 -0.37 3.94 -3.64
CA PRO A 201 -1.24 4.41 -4.72
C PRO A 201 -0.59 4.29 -6.10
N LEU A 202 0.72 4.53 -6.16
CA LEU A 202 1.50 4.46 -7.39
C LEU A 202 1.60 3.01 -7.89
N GLY A 203 1.88 2.08 -6.99
CA GLY A 203 2.02 0.65 -7.31
C GLY A 203 0.72 0.06 -7.86
N MET A 204 -0.43 0.34 -7.20
CA MET A 204 -1.75 -0.08 -7.69
C MET A 204 -2.03 0.43 -9.10
N GLY A 205 -1.76 1.71 -9.37
CA GLY A 205 -1.94 2.31 -10.69
C GLY A 205 -1.02 1.69 -11.74
N LEU A 206 0.23 1.41 -11.38
CA LEU A 206 1.22 0.85 -12.30
C LEU A 206 0.90 -0.59 -12.69
N VAL A 207 0.60 -1.48 -11.74
CA VAL A 207 0.34 -2.89 -12.08
C VAL A 207 -0.82 -3.04 -13.05
N VAL A 208 -1.88 -2.24 -12.89
CA VAL A 208 -3.02 -2.23 -13.81
C VAL A 208 -2.64 -1.65 -15.18
N SER A 209 -1.77 -0.62 -15.23
CA SER A 209 -1.37 0.02 -16.50
C SER A 209 -0.39 -0.80 -17.34
N LEU A 210 0.22 -1.83 -16.77
CA LEU A 210 1.21 -2.69 -17.43
C LEU A 210 0.59 -3.87 -18.18
N VAL A 211 -0.71 -4.06 -18.06
CA VAL A 211 -1.44 -5.17 -18.68
C VAL A 211 -2.68 -4.69 -19.42
N PRO A 212 -3.16 -5.44 -20.42
CA PRO A 212 -4.45 -5.21 -21.06
C PRO A 212 -5.61 -5.22 -20.04
N ARG A 213 -6.68 -4.49 -20.32
CA ARG A 213 -7.86 -4.37 -19.43
C ARG A 213 -8.41 -5.72 -18.96
N ARG A 214 -8.45 -6.73 -19.85
CA ARG A 214 -8.87 -8.10 -19.53
C ARG A 214 -8.05 -8.78 -18.43
N HIS A 215 -6.82 -8.34 -18.19
CA HIS A 215 -5.92 -8.88 -17.17
C HIS A 215 -5.74 -7.95 -15.95
N ALA A 216 -6.44 -6.81 -15.91
CA ALA A 216 -6.30 -5.83 -14.84
C ALA A 216 -6.62 -6.40 -13.44
N ALA A 217 -7.68 -7.22 -13.35
CA ALA A 217 -8.05 -7.89 -12.10
C ALA A 217 -6.96 -8.86 -11.62
N LEU A 218 -6.37 -9.64 -12.54
CA LEU A 218 -5.27 -10.56 -12.20
C LEU A 218 -4.02 -9.79 -11.74
N ALA A 219 -3.67 -8.71 -12.42
CA ALA A 219 -2.52 -7.88 -12.02
C ALA A 219 -2.74 -7.25 -10.63
N MET A 220 -3.96 -6.77 -10.33
CA MET A 220 -4.32 -6.27 -9.01
C MET A 220 -4.29 -7.37 -7.94
N SER A 221 -4.73 -8.59 -8.28
CA SER A 221 -4.65 -9.74 -7.35
C SER A 221 -3.22 -10.11 -7.01
N LEU A 222 -2.28 -10.03 -7.97
CA LEU A 222 -0.85 -10.24 -7.71
C LEU A 222 -0.27 -9.14 -6.80
N TRP A 223 -0.71 -7.89 -6.97
CA TRP A 223 -0.35 -6.81 -6.05
C TRP A 223 -0.84 -7.07 -4.63
N LEU A 224 -2.10 -7.48 -4.45
CA LEU A 224 -2.66 -7.84 -3.15
C LEU A 224 -2.00 -9.09 -2.55
N LEU A 225 -1.58 -10.04 -3.39
CA LEU A 225 -0.79 -11.19 -2.95
C LEU A 225 0.56 -10.73 -2.37
N SER A 226 1.20 -9.72 -2.95
CA SER A 226 2.44 -9.14 -2.41
C SER A 226 2.23 -8.57 -0.99
N LEU A 227 1.10 -7.90 -0.75
CA LEU A 227 0.70 -7.43 0.58
C LEU A 227 0.51 -8.60 1.56
N SER A 228 -0.17 -9.67 1.13
CA SER A 228 -0.42 -10.85 1.95
C SER A 228 0.86 -11.59 2.31
N LEU A 229 1.79 -11.73 1.35
CA LEU A 229 3.12 -12.31 1.59
C LEU A 229 3.94 -11.44 2.54
N GLY A 230 3.87 -10.12 2.38
CA GLY A 230 4.48 -9.15 3.28
C GLY A 230 3.96 -9.28 4.71
N SER A 231 2.64 -9.36 4.90
CA SER A 231 2.01 -9.55 6.20
C SER A 231 2.43 -10.87 6.86
N LYS A 232 2.51 -11.96 6.09
CA LYS A 232 3.00 -13.24 6.58
C LYS A 232 4.46 -13.16 7.01
N GLY A 233 5.31 -12.54 6.19
CA GLY A 233 6.72 -12.30 6.50
C GLY A 233 6.91 -11.47 7.77
N ALA A 234 6.12 -10.40 7.93
CA ALA A 234 6.13 -9.59 9.14
C ALA A 234 5.80 -10.40 10.39
N GLY A 235 4.76 -11.25 10.33
CA GLY A 235 4.40 -12.12 11.45
C GLY A 235 5.49 -13.13 11.82
N LEU A 236 6.19 -13.70 10.84
CA LEU A 236 7.31 -14.61 11.06
C LEU A 236 8.50 -13.90 11.73
N LEU A 237 8.82 -12.67 11.30
CA LEU A 237 9.87 -11.87 11.92
C LEU A 237 9.50 -11.46 13.35
N ALA A 238 8.27 -11.05 13.58
CA ALA A 238 7.80 -10.69 14.92
C ALA A 238 7.87 -11.89 15.89
N ALA A 239 7.58 -13.09 15.41
CA ALA A 239 7.71 -14.33 16.21
C ALA A 239 9.17 -14.65 16.58
N ALA A 240 10.16 -14.17 15.82
CA ALA A 240 11.57 -14.30 16.15
C ALA A 240 12.08 -13.29 17.18
N GLY A 241 11.25 -12.32 17.59
CA GLY A 241 11.54 -11.29 18.58
C GLY A 241 11.75 -9.90 17.97
N VAL A 242 11.54 -8.87 18.78
CA VAL A 242 11.54 -7.46 18.35
C VAL A 242 12.86 -7.05 17.72
N ASP A 243 13.99 -7.38 18.35
CA ASP A 243 15.32 -6.96 17.86
C ASP A 243 15.66 -7.61 16.51
N VAL A 244 15.32 -8.89 16.35
CA VAL A 244 15.49 -9.62 15.09
C VAL A 244 14.62 -9.00 14.01
N ALA A 245 13.34 -8.71 14.33
CA ALA A 245 12.40 -8.13 13.39
C ALA A 245 12.85 -6.74 12.91
N VAL A 246 13.33 -5.88 13.81
CA VAL A 246 13.82 -4.53 13.48
C VAL A 246 15.04 -4.60 12.55
N ARG A 247 16.06 -5.39 12.91
CA ARG A 247 17.31 -5.53 12.11
C ARG A 247 17.05 -6.19 10.75
N ALA A 248 16.24 -7.26 10.72
CA ALA A 248 15.87 -7.92 9.48
C ALA A 248 15.04 -7.01 8.56
N SER A 249 14.10 -6.24 9.12
CA SER A 249 13.31 -5.28 8.33
C SER A 249 14.18 -4.18 7.71
N LEU A 250 15.19 -3.68 8.43
CA LEU A 250 16.15 -2.73 7.87
C LEU A 250 16.93 -3.33 6.68
N ALA A 251 17.41 -4.57 6.82
CA ALA A 251 18.10 -5.27 5.73
C ALA A 251 17.18 -5.52 4.52
N ILE A 252 15.92 -5.90 4.76
CA ILE A 252 14.91 -6.10 3.72
C ILE A 252 14.61 -4.79 2.98
N CYS A 253 14.53 -3.66 3.69
CA CYS A 253 14.35 -2.34 3.07
C CYS A 253 15.54 -1.97 2.18
N ALA A 254 16.77 -2.22 2.63
CA ALA A 254 17.97 -2.00 1.82
C ALA A 254 17.96 -2.88 0.56
N ALA A 255 17.62 -4.16 0.68
CA ALA A 255 17.45 -5.06 -0.46
C ALA A 255 16.36 -4.59 -1.42
N GLY A 256 15.22 -4.10 -0.91
CA GLY A 256 14.13 -3.54 -1.71
C GLY A 256 14.54 -2.26 -2.45
N ALA A 257 15.30 -1.39 -1.82
CA ALA A 257 15.83 -0.18 -2.45
C ALA A 257 16.80 -0.53 -3.60
N ILE A 258 17.71 -1.47 -3.38
CA ILE A 258 18.62 -1.98 -4.41
C ILE A 258 17.82 -2.63 -5.53
N TRP A 259 16.82 -3.47 -5.20
CA TRP A 259 15.94 -4.11 -6.18
C TRP A 259 15.29 -3.10 -7.13
N PHE A 260 14.64 -2.07 -6.60
CA PHE A 260 14.04 -1.03 -7.43
C PHE A 260 15.07 -0.17 -8.17
N ALA A 261 16.22 0.10 -7.56
CA ALA A 261 17.29 0.85 -8.20
C ALA A 261 17.84 0.12 -9.42
N VAL A 262 18.07 -1.18 -9.34
CA VAL A 262 18.65 -2.00 -10.41
C VAL A 262 17.59 -2.37 -11.45
N ALA A 263 16.49 -3.00 -11.03
CA ALA A 263 15.48 -3.51 -11.96
C ALA A 263 14.78 -2.41 -12.79
N LEU A 264 14.68 -1.19 -12.26
CA LEU A 264 14.11 -0.05 -12.99
C LEU A 264 15.13 0.77 -13.77
N SER A 265 16.43 0.55 -13.62
CA SER A 265 17.44 1.21 -14.44
C SER A 265 17.34 0.81 -15.91
N GLU A 266 17.01 -0.45 -16.18
CA GLU A 266 16.78 -0.98 -17.52
C GLU A 266 15.52 -0.41 -18.17
N TRP A 267 14.51 -0.03 -17.39
CA TRP A 267 13.28 0.59 -17.93
C TRP A 267 13.51 1.96 -18.56
N THR A 268 14.37 2.76 -17.95
CA THR A 268 14.71 4.10 -18.47
C THR A 268 15.61 4.00 -19.70
N ALA A 269 16.54 3.06 -19.71
CA ALA A 269 17.43 2.82 -20.86
C ALA A 269 16.65 2.32 -22.08
N LEU A 270 15.67 1.43 -21.89
CA LEU A 270 14.86 0.88 -23.00
C LEU A 270 13.91 1.93 -23.59
N THR A 271 13.28 2.76 -22.75
CA THR A 271 12.41 3.85 -23.22
C THR A 271 13.20 4.95 -23.93
N HIS A 272 14.44 5.20 -23.54
CA HIS A 272 15.33 6.16 -24.21
C HIS A 272 15.80 5.62 -25.57
N ARG A 273 16.16 4.34 -25.66
CA ARG A 273 16.52 3.69 -26.93
C ARG A 273 15.36 3.66 -27.92
N LEU A 274 14.13 3.35 -27.45
CA LEU A 274 12.94 3.36 -28.32
C LEU A 274 12.57 4.76 -28.82
N ARG A 275 12.86 5.83 -28.07
CA ARG A 275 12.68 7.21 -28.56
C ARG A 275 13.72 7.61 -29.60
N LEU A 276 14.96 7.12 -29.47
CA LEU A 276 16.03 7.41 -30.44
C LEU A 276 15.93 6.60 -31.74
N THR A 277 15.19 5.49 -31.76
CA THR A 277 14.92 4.70 -32.96
C THR A 277 13.68 5.15 -33.74
N LEU A 278 12.90 6.06 -33.19
CA LEU A 278 11.69 6.63 -33.82
C LEU A 278 11.88 8.10 -34.25
N LEU A 279 13.09 8.67 -34.11
CA LEU A 279 13.57 9.92 -34.67
C LEU A 279 14.55 9.62 -35.82
#